data_2c4cb13d459d5536b8e4f1ae3ac55342
#
_entry.id   2c4cb13d459d5536b8e4f1ae3ac55342
#
_cell.length_a   1.000
_cell.length_b   1.000
_cell.length_c   1.000
_cell.angle_alpha   90.00
_cell.angle_beta   90.00
_cell.angle_gamma   90.00
#
_symmetry.space_group_name_H-M   'P 1'
#
loop_
_entity.id
_entity.type
_entity.pdbx_description
1 polymer ?
#
loop_
_entity_poly.entity_id
_entity_poly.type
_entity_poly.pdbx_seq_one_letter_code
_entity_poly.pdbx_strand_id
1 'polypeptide(L)'
;MQLAETISFWSAVVLYALGFTFFVVGMFFQKMTVTSRAVIFCSIGFAFHTTALGVSWIQTGYPPFVAFFESVAAAAWFGVLGYLILQTSKPAFRSSGVGVCGTVVLLLGWASTPSYAGGALSASLQSVWLFIHATFATSAVGCFLVAAGVSIQWLWKRNHNNSMGEEFNVPS
;
A
#
# COMPACT_ATOMS: atom_id res chain seq x y z
N MET A 1 16.87 16.81 -9.36
CA MET A 1 16.56 15.61 -8.55
C MET A 1 15.16 15.69 -7.93
N GLN A 2 14.72 16.82 -7.39
CA GLN A 2 13.33 16.98 -6.87
C GLN A 2 12.24 16.62 -7.91
N LEU A 3 12.44 16.98 -9.18
CA LEU A 3 11.46 16.64 -10.23
C LEU A 3 11.32 15.12 -10.44
N ALA A 4 12.43 14.38 -10.40
CA ALA A 4 12.39 12.91 -10.54
C ALA A 4 11.68 12.23 -9.36
N GLU A 5 11.92 12.70 -8.13
CA GLU A 5 11.22 12.24 -6.93
C GLU A 5 9.70 12.48 -7.05
N THR A 6 9.31 13.71 -7.38
CA THR A 6 7.91 14.11 -7.53
C THR A 6 7.20 13.29 -8.63
N ILE A 7 7.83 13.13 -9.80
CA ILE A 7 7.26 12.35 -10.89
C ILE A 7 7.12 10.88 -10.46
N SER A 8 8.15 10.28 -9.86
CA SER A 8 8.11 8.90 -9.40
C SER A 8 7.03 8.69 -8.34
N PHE A 9 6.92 9.61 -7.37
CA PHE A 9 5.90 9.55 -6.32
C PHE A 9 4.48 9.58 -6.90
N TRP A 10 4.15 10.57 -7.74
CA TRP A 10 2.81 10.68 -8.31
C TRP A 10 2.51 9.57 -9.30
N SER A 11 3.51 9.07 -10.04
CA SER A 11 3.35 7.88 -10.87
C SER A 11 2.99 6.65 -10.06
N ALA A 12 3.61 6.46 -8.88
CA ALA A 12 3.26 5.38 -7.96
C ALA A 12 1.82 5.52 -7.46
N VAL A 13 1.41 6.73 -7.03
CA VAL A 13 0.04 6.99 -6.55
C VAL A 13 -0.99 6.67 -7.63
N VAL A 14 -0.79 7.14 -8.86
CA VAL A 14 -1.70 6.86 -10.00
C VAL A 14 -1.78 5.37 -10.29
N LEU A 15 -0.65 4.67 -10.30
CA LEU A 15 -0.60 3.23 -10.54
C LEU A 15 -1.27 2.41 -9.43
N TYR A 16 -1.13 2.83 -8.18
CA TYR A 16 -1.87 2.21 -7.06
C TYR A 16 -3.38 2.48 -7.15
N ALA A 17 -3.79 3.68 -7.56
CA ALA A 17 -5.21 4.01 -7.77
C ALA A 17 -5.82 3.20 -8.92
N LEU A 18 -5.09 3.03 -10.04
CA LEU A 18 -5.49 2.13 -11.12
C LEU A 18 -5.55 0.69 -10.62
N GLY A 19 -4.52 0.22 -9.92
CA GLY A 19 -4.50 -1.11 -9.30
C GLY A 19 -5.71 -1.33 -8.38
N PHE A 20 -6.01 -0.38 -7.51
CA PHE A 20 -7.20 -0.41 -6.65
C PHE A 20 -8.49 -0.56 -7.45
N THR A 21 -8.69 0.27 -8.49
CA THR A 21 -9.86 0.21 -9.37
C THR A 21 -10.00 -1.17 -10.02
N PHE A 22 -8.91 -1.72 -10.55
CA PHE A 22 -8.91 -3.06 -11.14
C PHE A 22 -9.16 -4.16 -10.11
N PHE A 23 -8.67 -4.03 -8.86
CA PHE A 23 -8.98 -4.96 -7.78
C PHE A 23 -10.47 -4.93 -7.43
N VAL A 24 -11.06 -3.73 -7.31
CA VAL A 24 -12.51 -3.57 -7.06
C VAL A 24 -13.32 -4.24 -8.17
N VAL A 25 -13.03 -3.92 -9.42
CA VAL A 25 -13.73 -4.53 -10.58
C VAL A 25 -13.54 -6.05 -10.59
N GLY A 26 -12.31 -6.53 -10.38
CA GLY A 26 -12.01 -7.97 -10.33
C GLY A 26 -12.73 -8.70 -9.21
N MET A 27 -12.92 -8.04 -8.06
CA MET A 27 -13.64 -8.58 -6.92
C MET A 27 -15.15 -8.66 -7.18
N PHE A 28 -15.77 -7.57 -7.71
CA PHE A 28 -17.20 -7.54 -8.00
C PHE A 28 -17.59 -8.53 -9.11
N PHE A 29 -16.83 -8.57 -10.20
CA PHE A 29 -17.13 -9.46 -11.34
C PHE A 29 -16.52 -10.85 -11.20
N GLN A 30 -15.81 -11.14 -10.12
CA GLN A 30 -15.11 -12.42 -9.83
C GLN A 30 -14.17 -12.88 -10.98
N LYS A 31 -13.59 -11.92 -11.71
CA LYS A 31 -12.70 -12.19 -12.84
C LYS A 31 -11.23 -12.18 -12.43
N MET A 32 -10.65 -13.36 -12.25
CA MET A 32 -9.24 -13.52 -11.88
C MET A 32 -8.27 -12.84 -12.86
N THR A 33 -8.60 -12.76 -14.14
CA THR A 33 -7.79 -12.05 -15.15
C THR A 33 -7.67 -10.56 -14.85
N VAL A 34 -8.77 -9.93 -14.39
CA VAL A 34 -8.78 -8.51 -14.01
C VAL A 34 -7.96 -8.30 -12.74
N THR A 35 -8.13 -9.16 -11.75
CA THR A 35 -7.34 -9.14 -10.51
C THR A 35 -5.83 -9.32 -10.79
N SER A 36 -5.47 -10.19 -11.74
CA SER A 36 -4.06 -10.36 -12.13
C SER A 36 -3.48 -9.11 -12.78
N ARG A 37 -4.25 -8.38 -13.59
CA ARG A 37 -3.83 -7.08 -14.13
C ARG A 37 -3.64 -6.03 -13.04
N ALA A 38 -4.51 -6.03 -12.01
CA ALA A 38 -4.35 -5.16 -10.85
C ALA A 38 -3.02 -5.39 -10.13
N VAL A 39 -2.59 -6.65 -9.98
CA VAL A 39 -1.26 -6.98 -9.42
C VAL A 39 -0.12 -6.39 -10.24
N ILE A 40 -0.23 -6.39 -11.58
CA ILE A 40 0.79 -5.79 -12.46
C ILE A 40 0.88 -4.28 -12.20
N PHE A 41 -0.25 -3.56 -12.16
CA PHE A 41 -0.25 -2.12 -11.83
C PHE A 41 0.36 -1.85 -10.46
N CYS A 42 0.01 -2.66 -9.46
CA CYS A 42 0.55 -2.57 -8.11
C CYS A 42 2.08 -2.80 -8.11
N SER A 43 2.58 -3.78 -8.85
CA SER A 43 4.02 -4.08 -8.95
C SER A 43 4.81 -2.96 -9.64
N ILE A 44 4.27 -2.39 -10.71
CA ILE A 44 4.88 -1.24 -11.39
C ILE A 44 4.85 -0.02 -10.48
N GLY A 45 3.73 0.24 -9.80
CA GLY A 45 3.60 1.30 -8.80
C GLY A 45 4.62 1.16 -7.68
N PHE A 46 4.87 -0.07 -7.22
CA PHE A 46 5.88 -0.37 -6.21
C PHE A 46 7.30 -0.04 -6.68
N ALA A 47 7.64 -0.31 -7.94
CA ALA A 47 8.94 0.08 -8.50
C ALA A 47 9.12 1.60 -8.51
N PHE A 48 8.11 2.36 -8.94
CA PHE A 48 8.13 3.83 -8.89
C PHE A 48 8.21 4.36 -7.45
N HIS A 49 7.47 3.75 -6.52
CA HIS A 49 7.51 4.13 -5.11
C HIS A 49 8.90 3.90 -4.50
N THR A 50 9.53 2.76 -4.81
CA THR A 50 10.91 2.46 -4.40
C THR A 50 11.89 3.47 -4.95
N THR A 51 11.72 3.88 -6.22
CA THR A 51 12.54 4.92 -6.84
C THR A 51 12.38 6.26 -6.14
N ALA A 52 11.14 6.66 -5.79
CA ALA A 52 10.86 7.90 -5.09
C ALA A 52 11.55 7.94 -3.71
N LEU A 53 11.40 6.87 -2.91
CA LEU A 53 12.06 6.76 -1.60
C LEU A 53 13.60 6.73 -1.72
N GLY A 54 14.14 6.04 -2.73
CA GLY A 54 15.59 6.00 -2.98
C GLY A 54 16.16 7.36 -3.38
N VAL A 55 15.45 8.10 -4.22
CA VAL A 55 15.86 9.48 -4.61
C VAL A 55 15.79 10.41 -3.40
N SER A 56 14.74 10.34 -2.59
CA SER A 56 14.60 11.10 -1.35
C SER A 56 15.77 10.82 -0.39
N TRP A 57 16.11 9.54 -0.19
CA TRP A 57 17.26 9.15 0.64
C TRP A 57 18.58 9.76 0.17
N ILE A 58 18.85 9.69 -1.13
CA ILE A 58 20.08 10.25 -1.71
C ILE A 58 20.14 11.78 -1.54
N GLN A 59 18.98 12.47 -1.62
CA GLN A 59 18.91 13.92 -1.49
C GLN A 59 19.05 14.40 -0.05
N THR A 60 18.44 13.71 0.89
CA THR A 60 18.40 14.08 2.30
C THR A 60 19.64 13.61 3.07
N GLY A 61 20.31 12.55 2.58
CA GLY A 61 21.45 11.92 3.25
C GLY A 61 21.07 11.05 4.46
N TYR A 62 19.77 10.90 4.75
CA TYR A 62 19.26 10.02 5.82
C TYR A 62 18.10 9.15 5.31
N PRO A 63 17.85 7.97 5.93
CA PRO A 63 16.77 7.08 5.50
C PRO A 63 15.39 7.74 5.58
N PRO A 64 14.48 7.46 4.62
CA PRO A 64 13.17 8.11 4.52
C PRO A 64 12.15 7.55 5.53
N PHE A 65 12.46 7.64 6.84
CA PHE A 65 11.61 7.12 7.93
C PHE A 65 11.38 8.13 9.06
N VAL A 66 11.88 9.34 8.92
CA VAL A 66 11.99 10.28 10.06
C VAL A 66 10.99 11.42 9.97
N ALA A 67 10.82 12.04 8.81
CA ALA A 67 9.79 13.04 8.62
C ALA A 67 8.41 12.37 8.49
N PHE A 68 7.35 13.08 8.84
CA PHE A 68 5.98 12.52 8.80
C PHE A 68 5.61 11.95 7.43
N PHE A 69 5.81 12.74 6.37
CA PHE A 69 5.57 12.30 4.99
C PHE A 69 6.34 11.02 4.65
N GLU A 70 7.64 11.00 4.95
CA GLU A 70 8.54 9.89 4.66
C GLU A 70 8.13 8.62 5.46
N SER A 71 7.77 8.78 6.74
CA SER A 71 7.34 7.67 7.58
C SER A 71 6.04 7.03 7.08
N VAL A 72 5.08 7.85 6.64
CA VAL A 72 3.83 7.34 6.06
C VAL A 72 4.08 6.68 4.71
N ALA A 73 4.93 7.27 3.86
CA ALA A 73 5.30 6.68 2.58
C ALA A 73 6.04 5.34 2.77
N ALA A 74 6.97 5.27 3.73
CA ALA A 74 7.67 4.03 4.06
C ALA A 74 6.72 2.94 4.60
N ALA A 75 5.77 3.29 5.47
CA ALA A 75 4.75 2.34 5.96
C ALA A 75 3.88 1.80 4.82
N ALA A 76 3.47 2.67 3.89
CA ALA A 76 2.76 2.28 2.69
C ALA A 76 3.61 1.34 1.80
N TRP A 77 4.90 1.63 1.64
CA TRP A 77 5.85 0.80 0.90
C TRP A 77 5.97 -0.60 1.51
N PHE A 78 6.15 -0.71 2.84
CA PHE A 78 6.18 -2.01 3.54
C PHE A 78 4.86 -2.77 3.39
N GLY A 79 3.72 -2.08 3.42
CA GLY A 79 2.41 -2.68 3.19
C GLY A 79 2.28 -3.30 1.80
N VAL A 80 2.69 -2.57 0.76
CA VAL A 80 2.68 -3.10 -0.62
C VAL A 80 3.68 -4.24 -0.77
N LEU A 81 4.89 -4.12 -0.22
CA LEU A 81 5.89 -5.19 -0.23
C LEU A 81 5.34 -6.48 0.38
N GLY A 82 4.77 -6.38 1.59
CA GLY A 82 4.17 -7.51 2.29
C GLY A 82 3.03 -8.14 1.48
N TYR A 83 2.17 -7.32 0.86
CA TYR A 83 1.12 -7.80 -0.03
C TYR A 83 1.68 -8.54 -1.25
N LEU A 84 2.69 -8.00 -1.92
CA LEU A 84 3.31 -8.63 -3.10
C LEU A 84 3.95 -9.97 -2.74
N ILE A 85 4.61 -10.08 -1.59
CA ILE A 85 5.15 -11.35 -1.08
C ILE A 85 4.02 -12.34 -0.78
N LEU A 86 2.97 -11.89 -0.12
CA LEU A 86 1.84 -12.74 0.25
C LEU A 86 1.12 -13.30 -0.99
N GLN A 87 0.83 -12.46 -1.99
CA GLN A 87 0.10 -12.86 -3.19
C GLN A 87 0.91 -13.80 -4.10
N THR A 88 2.26 -13.67 -4.12
CA THR A 88 3.13 -14.61 -4.85
C THR A 88 3.18 -15.97 -4.19
N SER A 89 3.26 -16.00 -2.85
CA SER A 89 3.30 -17.24 -2.07
C SER A 89 1.95 -17.95 -2.05
N LYS A 90 0.84 -17.21 -2.00
CA LYS A 90 -0.52 -17.74 -1.91
C LYS A 90 -1.48 -16.96 -2.82
N PRO A 91 -1.71 -17.41 -4.05
CA PRO A 91 -2.58 -16.72 -5.04
C PRO A 91 -4.02 -16.47 -4.57
N ALA A 92 -4.51 -17.22 -3.58
CA ALA A 92 -5.82 -17.03 -2.97
C ALA A 92 -5.99 -15.63 -2.32
N PHE A 93 -4.88 -14.98 -1.95
CA PHE A 93 -4.88 -13.63 -1.35
C PHE A 93 -4.71 -12.48 -2.35
N ARG A 94 -4.73 -12.75 -3.66
CA ARG A 94 -4.61 -11.69 -4.69
C ARG A 94 -5.64 -10.57 -4.52
N SER A 95 -6.87 -10.93 -4.19
CA SER A 95 -7.95 -9.94 -4.00
C SER A 95 -7.79 -9.08 -2.74
N SER A 96 -6.92 -9.45 -1.78
CA SER A 96 -6.63 -8.59 -0.61
C SER A 96 -5.94 -7.28 -1.00
N GLY A 97 -5.39 -7.22 -2.22
CA GLY A 97 -4.87 -6.00 -2.81
C GLY A 97 -5.89 -4.85 -2.86
N VAL A 98 -7.20 -5.13 -2.85
CA VAL A 98 -8.22 -4.08 -2.75
C VAL A 98 -8.08 -3.26 -1.47
N GLY A 99 -7.92 -3.91 -0.33
CA GLY A 99 -7.74 -3.22 0.95
C GLY A 99 -6.38 -2.53 1.04
N VAL A 100 -5.32 -3.22 0.61
CA VAL A 100 -3.96 -2.67 0.67
C VAL A 100 -3.81 -1.45 -0.24
N CYS A 101 -4.12 -1.56 -1.54
CA CYS A 101 -3.97 -0.45 -2.48
C CYS A 101 -4.90 0.73 -2.15
N GLY A 102 -6.14 0.46 -1.71
CA GLY A 102 -7.06 1.50 -1.28
C GLY A 102 -6.52 2.31 -0.10
N THR A 103 -6.04 1.63 0.94
CA THR A 103 -5.47 2.29 2.11
C THR A 103 -4.17 3.04 1.76
N VAL A 104 -3.32 2.45 0.92
CA VAL A 104 -2.06 3.07 0.46
C VAL A 104 -2.35 4.38 -0.28
N VAL A 105 -3.32 4.40 -1.20
CA VAL A 105 -3.70 5.64 -1.93
C VAL A 105 -4.17 6.72 -0.97
N LEU A 106 -4.99 6.36 0.03
CA LEU A 106 -5.47 7.31 1.05
C LEU A 106 -4.32 7.85 1.91
N LEU A 107 -3.40 6.97 2.35
CA LEU A 107 -2.25 7.37 3.16
C LEU A 107 -1.31 8.30 2.40
N LEU A 108 -0.95 7.97 1.15
CA LEU A 108 -0.06 8.79 0.33
C LEU A 108 -0.71 10.12 -0.04
N GLY A 109 -2.02 10.12 -0.33
CA GLY A 109 -2.79 11.34 -0.56
C GLY A 109 -2.83 12.24 0.68
N TRP A 110 -3.07 11.69 1.86
CA TRP A 110 -3.05 12.42 3.12
C TRP A 110 -1.66 12.97 3.45
N ALA A 111 -0.62 12.15 3.32
CA ALA A 111 0.75 12.55 3.59
C ALA A 111 1.23 13.70 2.70
N SER A 112 0.73 13.80 1.45
CA SER A 112 1.12 14.84 0.50
C SER A 112 0.48 16.21 0.78
N THR A 113 -0.32 16.37 1.86
CA THR A 113 -0.89 17.66 2.22
C THR A 113 0.17 18.62 2.75
N PRO A 114 0.13 19.93 2.37
CA PRO A 114 1.17 20.91 2.71
C PRO A 114 1.42 21.13 4.21
N SER A 115 0.44 20.78 5.06
CA SER A 115 0.52 20.95 6.53
C SER A 115 1.62 20.12 7.19
N TYR A 116 2.19 19.15 6.47
CA TYR A 116 3.19 18.22 6.98
C TYR A 116 4.52 18.30 6.23
N ALA A 117 4.77 19.38 5.48
CA ALA A 117 6.07 19.64 4.87
C ALA A 117 7.11 19.81 5.99
N GLY A 118 7.91 18.77 6.20
CA GLY A 118 8.88 18.71 7.30
C GLY A 118 9.98 19.75 7.15
N GLY A 119 10.31 20.43 8.26
CA GLY A 119 11.52 21.21 8.38
C GLY A 119 12.76 20.29 8.49
N ALA A 120 13.95 20.89 8.41
CA ALA A 120 15.21 20.17 8.58
C ALA A 120 15.22 19.40 9.92
N LEU A 121 15.65 18.14 9.86
CA LEU A 121 15.78 17.29 11.05
C LEU A 121 16.70 17.96 12.07
N SER A 122 16.26 18.07 13.31
CA SER A 122 17.13 18.51 14.40
C SER A 122 18.24 17.48 14.62
N ALA A 123 19.45 17.95 14.97
CA ALA A 123 20.60 17.08 15.21
C ALA A 123 20.34 15.99 16.28
N SER A 124 19.42 16.25 17.20
CA SER A 124 19.02 15.30 18.24
C SER A 124 18.23 14.09 17.69
N LEU A 125 17.66 14.20 16.48
CA LEU A 125 16.90 13.12 15.83
C LEU A 125 17.76 12.27 14.90
N GLN A 126 19.05 12.54 14.75
CA GLN A 126 20.00 11.79 13.91
C GLN A 126 20.66 10.63 14.68
N SER A 127 19.86 9.85 15.39
CA SER A 127 20.34 8.70 16.14
C SER A 127 20.10 7.39 15.37
N VAL A 128 21.10 6.50 15.37
CA VAL A 128 20.97 5.14 14.80
C VAL A 128 19.80 4.38 15.44
N TRP A 129 19.56 4.57 16.73
CA TRP A 129 18.43 3.97 17.43
C TRP A 129 17.07 4.45 16.90
N LEU A 130 16.97 5.72 16.54
CA LEU A 130 15.75 6.26 15.93
C LEU A 130 15.49 5.59 14.57
N PHE A 131 16.51 5.40 13.74
CA PHE A 131 16.34 4.73 12.45
C PHE A 131 15.91 3.27 12.60
N ILE A 132 16.50 2.54 13.55
CA ILE A 132 16.09 1.17 13.86
C ILE A 132 14.62 1.16 14.31
N HIS A 133 14.28 1.99 15.29
CA HIS A 133 12.90 2.08 15.80
C HIS A 133 11.90 2.44 14.69
N ALA A 134 12.19 3.47 13.90
CA ALA A 134 11.32 3.93 12.82
C ALA A 134 11.12 2.85 11.74
N THR A 135 12.19 2.09 11.39
CA THR A 135 12.09 0.97 10.44
C THR A 135 11.16 -0.12 10.95
N PHE A 136 11.29 -0.52 12.22
CA PHE A 136 10.40 -1.52 12.82
C PHE A 136 8.97 -1.00 12.93
N ALA A 137 8.78 0.25 13.35
CA ALA A 137 7.46 0.85 13.48
C ALA A 137 6.73 0.95 12.12
N THR A 138 7.39 1.44 11.08
CA THR A 138 6.82 1.54 9.73
C THR A 138 6.55 0.16 9.13
N SER A 139 7.43 -0.82 9.37
CA SER A 139 7.22 -2.22 8.96
C SER A 139 6.01 -2.84 9.65
N ALA A 140 5.83 -2.59 10.95
CA ALA A 140 4.67 -3.06 11.71
C ALA A 140 3.36 -2.48 11.16
N VAL A 141 3.32 -1.16 10.88
CA VAL A 141 2.17 -0.53 10.21
C VAL A 141 1.90 -1.19 8.85
N GLY A 142 2.95 -1.45 8.06
CA GLY A 142 2.84 -2.18 6.80
C GLY A 142 2.19 -3.57 6.96
N CYS A 143 2.58 -4.33 7.99
CA CYS A 143 1.95 -5.61 8.32
C CYS A 143 0.45 -5.47 8.67
N PHE A 144 0.09 -4.43 9.43
CA PHE A 144 -1.32 -4.15 9.73
C PHE A 144 -2.13 -3.80 8.48
N LEU A 145 -1.55 -3.09 7.52
CA LEU A 145 -2.21 -2.81 6.24
C LEU A 145 -2.52 -4.10 5.47
N VAL A 146 -1.58 -5.05 5.43
CA VAL A 146 -1.80 -6.36 4.81
C VAL A 146 -2.88 -7.14 5.55
N ALA A 147 -2.82 -7.18 6.89
CA ALA A 147 -3.81 -7.87 7.71
C ALA A 147 -5.22 -7.29 7.50
N ALA A 148 -5.35 -5.96 7.46
CA ALA A 148 -6.61 -5.29 7.15
C ALA A 148 -7.13 -5.66 5.74
N GLY A 149 -6.25 -5.66 4.73
CA GLY A 149 -6.62 -6.07 3.36
C GLY A 149 -7.12 -7.51 3.27
N VAL A 150 -6.47 -8.43 3.97
CA VAL A 150 -6.89 -9.84 4.06
C VAL A 150 -8.23 -9.96 4.79
N SER A 151 -8.42 -9.21 5.87
CA SER A 151 -9.68 -9.20 6.64
C SER A 151 -10.85 -8.70 5.80
N ILE A 152 -10.67 -7.62 5.04
CA ILE A 152 -11.68 -7.09 4.11
C ILE A 152 -12.05 -8.14 3.06
N GLN A 153 -11.06 -8.79 2.44
CA GLN A 153 -11.30 -9.86 1.49
C GLN A 153 -12.10 -11.02 2.10
N TRP A 154 -11.75 -11.43 3.32
CA TRP A 154 -12.41 -12.54 4.01
C TRP A 154 -13.87 -12.21 4.35
N LEU A 155 -14.12 -11.02 4.92
CA LEU A 155 -15.47 -10.56 5.27
C LEU A 155 -16.35 -10.46 4.03
N TRP A 156 -15.83 -9.94 2.92
CA TRP A 156 -16.57 -9.83 1.68
C TRP A 156 -16.96 -11.21 1.13
N LYS A 157 -16.02 -12.17 1.08
CA LYS A 157 -16.29 -13.54 0.63
C LYS A 157 -17.31 -14.24 1.53
N ARG A 158 -17.19 -14.08 2.84
CA ARG A 158 -18.11 -14.67 3.80
C ARG A 158 -19.54 -14.16 3.60
N ASN A 159 -19.70 -12.85 3.46
CA ASN A 159 -21.02 -12.23 3.27
C ASN A 159 -21.66 -12.68 1.94
N HIS A 160 -20.86 -12.74 0.87
CA HIS A 160 -21.34 -13.18 -0.44
C HIS A 160 -21.77 -14.64 -0.45
N ASN A 161 -21.04 -15.53 0.23
CA ASN A 161 -21.40 -16.94 0.33
C ASN A 161 -22.68 -17.14 1.17
N ASN A 162 -22.88 -16.34 2.21
CA ASN A 162 -24.08 -16.42 3.03
C ASN A 162 -25.34 -16.00 2.25
N SER A 163 -25.27 -14.90 1.47
CA SER A 163 -26.40 -14.46 0.64
C SER A 163 -26.77 -15.47 -0.43
N MET A 164 -25.79 -16.18 -1.01
CA MET A 164 -26.07 -17.28 -1.98
C MET A 164 -26.70 -18.50 -1.30
N GLY A 165 -26.35 -18.77 -0.04
CA GLY A 165 -26.95 -19.87 0.74
C GLY A 165 -28.40 -19.61 1.16
N GLU A 166 -28.78 -18.35 1.39
CA GLU A 166 -30.15 -17.95 1.71
C GLU A 166 -31.08 -18.02 0.48
N GLU A 167 -30.58 -17.70 -0.71
CA GLU A 167 -31.35 -17.82 -1.97
C GLU A 167 -31.73 -19.26 -2.32
N PHE A 168 -30.94 -20.26 -1.90
CA PHE A 168 -31.23 -21.68 -2.11
C PHE A 168 -32.19 -22.30 -1.07
N ASN A 169 -32.47 -21.60 0.03
CA ASN A 169 -33.30 -22.09 1.13
C ASN A 169 -34.69 -21.41 1.19
N VAL A 170 -35.25 -20.96 0.06
CA VAL A 170 -36.66 -20.54 0.00
C VAL A 170 -37.55 -21.79 0.01
N PRO A 171 -38.31 -22.04 1.10
CA PRO A 171 -39.23 -23.16 1.13
C PRO A 171 -40.36 -22.90 0.13
N SER A 172 -40.56 -23.86 -0.75
CA SER A 172 -41.70 -23.97 -1.70
C SER A 172 -43.02 -24.08 -0.98
#